data_717be561c02d0b392ce06f31b1e4e2ab
#
_entry.id   717be561c02d0b392ce06f31b1e4e2ab
#
_cell.length_a   1.000
_cell.length_b   1.000
_cell.length_c   1.000
_cell.angle_alpha   90.00
_cell.angle_beta   90.00
_cell.angle_gamma   90.00
#
_symmetry.space_group_name_H-M   'P 1'
#
loop_
_entity.id
_entity.type
_entity.pdbx_description
1 polymer ?
#
loop_
_entity_poly.entity_id
_entity_poly.type
_entity_poly.pdbx_seq_one_letter_code
_entity_poly.pdbx_strand_id
1 'polypeptide(L)'
;GDKLIAAARRDPPLVTGDGKHTVRQLVGIVNSDPRRSDGHATSLTKIRFDEIALARLAQQGYDADSIPPRGVRVVLRNNANLSTGGTATDVTDDVHPELAAAAIAAAQTVGLDIAGIDVVCDTMHKPLEDQGGGIVEVNAAPGLRMHLDPSFGKGRDVGKAIVDMMFPDGENARIPIIAITGTNGKTTTSRLIGRIFEANDLRVGMTSTDGIYVQGK
;
A
#
# COMPACT_ATOMS: atom_id res chain seq x y z
N GLY A 1 -2.29 14.06 -9.92
CA GLY A 1 -1.83 13.28 -11.07
C GLY A 1 -2.83 13.26 -12.19
N ASP A 2 -2.36 12.85 -13.36
CA ASP A 2 -3.12 12.80 -14.61
C ASP A 2 -3.22 11.39 -15.20
N LYS A 3 -2.69 10.39 -14.48
CA LYS A 3 -2.59 9.01 -14.95
C LYS A 3 -2.95 8.01 -13.87
N LEU A 4 -3.66 6.94 -14.26
CA LEU A 4 -3.72 5.72 -13.49
C LEU A 4 -2.39 4.95 -13.71
N ILE A 5 -1.66 4.70 -12.64
CA ILE A 5 -0.36 4.01 -12.70
C ILE A 5 -0.52 2.53 -12.40
N ALA A 6 -1.33 2.21 -11.39
CA ALA A 6 -1.59 0.82 -11.01
C ALA A 6 -2.95 0.70 -10.33
N ALA A 7 -3.57 -0.46 -10.50
CA ALA A 7 -4.79 -0.84 -9.80
C ALA A 7 -4.67 -2.25 -9.24
N ALA A 8 -5.14 -2.43 -8.02
CA ALA A 8 -5.14 -3.72 -7.35
C ALA A 8 -6.52 -4.05 -6.78
N ARG A 9 -7.04 -5.23 -7.12
CA ARG A 9 -8.20 -5.78 -6.42
C ARG A 9 -7.72 -6.35 -5.10
N ARG A 10 -8.34 -5.93 -4.02
CA ARG A 10 -8.06 -6.45 -2.68
C ARG A 10 -9.13 -7.46 -2.29
N ASP A 11 -8.69 -8.64 -1.88
CA ASP A 11 -9.56 -9.70 -1.35
C ASP A 11 -9.33 -9.85 0.16
N PRO A 12 -10.40 -9.98 0.96
CA PRO A 12 -10.29 -10.20 2.40
C PRO A 12 -9.59 -11.53 2.71
N PRO A 13 -8.99 -11.69 3.89
CA PRO A 13 -8.43 -12.96 4.30
C PRO A 13 -9.53 -14.02 4.36
N LEU A 14 -9.30 -15.12 3.68
CA LEU A 14 -10.22 -16.25 3.59
C LEU A 14 -9.46 -17.58 3.52
N VAL A 15 -10.17 -18.65 3.80
CA VAL A 15 -9.75 -20.02 3.52
C VAL A 15 -10.77 -20.71 2.63
N THR A 16 -10.31 -21.68 1.84
CA THR A 16 -11.20 -22.49 1.00
C THR A 16 -11.29 -23.88 1.59
N GLY A 17 -12.50 -24.32 1.89
CA GLY A 17 -12.77 -25.67 2.39
C GLY A 17 -12.27 -26.75 1.45
N ASP A 18 -11.73 -27.82 1.99
CA ASP A 18 -11.32 -29.02 1.26
C ASP A 18 -12.11 -30.27 1.65
N GLY A 19 -13.05 -30.12 2.61
CA GLY A 19 -13.86 -31.20 3.16
C GLY A 19 -13.10 -32.13 4.12
N LYS A 20 -11.90 -31.75 4.59
CA LYS A 20 -11.04 -32.60 5.43
C LYS A 20 -10.46 -31.86 6.63
N HIS A 21 -10.02 -30.63 6.43
CA HIS A 21 -9.34 -29.84 7.46
C HIS A 21 -10.30 -28.85 8.11
N THR A 22 -10.10 -28.62 9.41
CA THR A 22 -10.83 -27.58 10.13
C THR A 22 -10.43 -26.18 9.65
N VAL A 23 -11.25 -25.17 9.90
CA VAL A 23 -10.92 -23.78 9.56
C VAL A 23 -9.57 -23.38 10.16
N ARG A 24 -9.30 -23.74 11.41
CA ARG A 24 -8.00 -23.50 12.08
C ARG A 24 -6.84 -24.14 11.34
N GLN A 25 -6.99 -25.38 10.90
CA GLN A 25 -5.96 -26.08 10.13
C GLN A 25 -5.75 -25.44 8.75
N LEU A 26 -6.82 -25.05 8.07
CA LEU A 26 -6.76 -24.36 6.78
C LEU A 26 -6.03 -23.02 6.91
N VAL A 27 -6.28 -22.25 7.98
CA VAL A 27 -5.52 -21.02 8.26
C VAL A 27 -4.04 -21.32 8.46
N GLY A 28 -3.71 -22.38 9.20
CA GLY A 28 -2.33 -22.86 9.37
C GLY A 28 -1.65 -23.18 8.04
N ILE A 29 -2.35 -23.89 7.15
CA ILE A 29 -1.87 -24.22 5.80
C ILE A 29 -1.62 -22.96 4.99
N VAL A 30 -2.57 -22.01 4.96
CA VAL A 30 -2.39 -20.73 4.25
C VAL A 30 -1.22 -19.94 4.84
N ASN A 31 -1.07 -19.92 6.15
CA ASN A 31 0.01 -19.21 6.84
C ASN A 31 1.39 -19.88 6.72
N SER A 32 1.45 -21.12 6.23
CA SER A 32 2.72 -21.81 5.93
C SER A 32 3.35 -21.39 4.60
N ASP A 33 2.66 -20.59 3.79
CA ASP A 33 3.24 -19.99 2.58
C ASP A 33 4.47 -19.15 2.98
N PRO A 34 5.68 -19.43 2.42
CA PRO A 34 6.92 -18.74 2.78
C PRO A 34 6.88 -17.23 2.49
N ARG A 35 5.97 -16.78 1.64
CA ARG A 35 5.73 -15.35 1.37
C ARG A 35 4.98 -14.65 2.50
N ARG A 36 4.43 -15.41 3.49
CA ARG A 36 3.69 -14.86 4.64
C ARG A 36 4.56 -14.74 5.87
N SER A 37 4.62 -13.54 6.44
CA SER A 37 5.31 -13.29 7.72
C SER A 37 4.45 -12.46 8.67
N ASP A 38 4.92 -12.35 9.89
CA ASP A 38 4.37 -11.41 10.85
C ASP A 38 4.91 -10.01 10.52
N GLY A 39 4.01 -9.04 10.30
CA GLY A 39 4.38 -7.66 9.94
C GLY A 39 4.55 -7.43 8.43
N HIS A 40 5.50 -6.56 8.05
CA HIS A 40 5.66 -6.06 6.68
C HIS A 40 6.95 -6.51 6.00
N ALA A 41 7.62 -7.53 6.53
CA ALA A 41 8.91 -7.99 6.04
C ALA A 41 8.85 -8.77 4.71
N THR A 42 7.68 -9.32 4.38
CA THR A 42 7.43 -10.10 3.16
C THR A 42 6.22 -9.58 2.41
N SER A 43 5.99 -10.07 1.17
CA SER A 43 4.89 -9.62 0.31
C SER A 43 3.50 -9.90 0.90
N LEU A 44 3.35 -10.93 1.71
CA LEU A 44 2.10 -11.30 2.36
C LEU A 44 2.22 -11.26 3.88
N THR A 45 1.12 -10.89 4.55
CA THR A 45 1.01 -10.98 6.01
C THR A 45 0.23 -12.24 6.38
N LYS A 46 0.59 -12.87 7.49
CA LYS A 46 -0.17 -14.01 8.03
C LYS A 46 -1.60 -13.59 8.36
N ILE A 47 -2.52 -14.49 8.10
CA ILE A 47 -3.92 -14.35 8.53
C ILE A 47 -3.93 -14.41 10.06
N ARG A 48 -4.45 -13.37 10.69
CA ARG A 48 -4.67 -13.34 12.14
C ARG A 48 -5.94 -14.13 12.48
N PHE A 49 -5.77 -15.16 13.32
CA PHE A 49 -6.87 -15.98 13.78
C PHE A 49 -7.24 -15.61 15.22
N ASP A 50 -7.84 -14.45 15.37
CA ASP A 50 -8.20 -13.79 16.62
C ASP A 50 -9.73 -13.74 16.82
N GLU A 51 -10.18 -13.08 17.87
CA GLU A 51 -11.60 -12.94 18.21
C GLU A 51 -12.45 -12.35 17.07
N ILE A 52 -11.88 -11.42 16.28
CA ILE A 52 -12.56 -10.82 15.13
C ILE A 52 -12.80 -11.88 14.05
N ALA A 53 -11.80 -12.72 13.79
CA ALA A 53 -11.94 -13.84 12.85
C ALA A 53 -12.97 -14.86 13.34
N LEU A 54 -12.96 -15.19 14.64
CA LEU A 54 -13.94 -16.11 15.25
C LEU A 54 -15.37 -15.55 15.17
N ALA A 55 -15.56 -14.29 15.49
CA ALA A 55 -16.86 -13.62 15.35
C ALA A 55 -17.37 -13.62 13.89
N ARG A 56 -16.46 -13.43 12.92
CA ARG A 56 -16.81 -13.49 11.50
C ARG A 56 -17.16 -14.90 11.03
N LEU A 57 -16.51 -15.93 11.59
CA LEU A 57 -16.85 -17.32 11.34
C LEU A 57 -18.27 -17.65 11.86
N ALA A 58 -18.57 -17.25 13.08
CA ALA A 58 -19.88 -17.48 13.68
C ALA A 58 -21.04 -16.89 12.84
N GLN A 59 -20.85 -15.71 12.26
CA GLN A 59 -21.83 -15.08 11.35
C GLN A 59 -22.10 -15.91 10.08
N GLN A 60 -21.15 -16.76 9.68
CA GLN A 60 -21.26 -17.65 8.52
C GLN A 60 -21.70 -19.08 8.91
N GLY A 61 -21.97 -19.32 10.19
CA GLY A 61 -22.35 -20.64 10.71
C GLY A 61 -21.17 -21.61 10.91
N TYR A 62 -19.96 -21.06 11.02
CA TYR A 62 -18.72 -21.81 11.27
C TYR A 62 -18.09 -21.45 12.61
N ASP A 63 -17.24 -22.33 13.07
CA ASP A 63 -16.30 -22.10 14.18
C ASP A 63 -14.89 -22.54 13.78
N ALA A 64 -13.96 -22.50 14.71
CA ALA A 64 -12.56 -22.86 14.46
C ALA A 64 -12.36 -24.33 14.07
N ASP A 65 -13.21 -25.21 14.57
CA ASP A 65 -13.10 -26.67 14.42
C ASP A 65 -14.06 -27.23 13.36
N SER A 66 -14.89 -26.36 12.76
CA SER A 66 -15.75 -26.69 11.62
C SER A 66 -14.92 -27.09 10.41
N ILE A 67 -15.39 -28.11 9.66
CA ILE A 67 -14.79 -28.60 8.43
C ILE A 67 -15.62 -28.10 7.24
N PRO A 68 -15.23 -27.01 6.56
CA PRO A 68 -15.99 -26.49 5.44
C PRO A 68 -15.98 -27.46 4.25
N PRO A 69 -17.10 -27.64 3.54
CA PRO A 69 -17.15 -28.45 2.33
C PRO A 69 -16.15 -27.96 1.29
N ARG A 70 -15.74 -28.88 0.42
CA ARG A 70 -14.78 -28.59 -0.66
C ARG A 70 -15.27 -27.44 -1.55
N GLY A 71 -14.41 -26.44 -1.75
CA GLY A 71 -14.68 -25.28 -2.59
C GLY A 71 -15.43 -24.14 -1.90
N VAL A 72 -15.95 -24.35 -0.69
CA VAL A 72 -16.61 -23.30 0.09
C VAL A 72 -15.57 -22.28 0.57
N ARG A 73 -15.81 -21.01 0.26
CA ARG A 73 -14.96 -19.89 0.71
C ARG A 73 -15.47 -19.40 2.07
N VAL A 74 -14.61 -19.44 3.06
CA VAL A 74 -14.90 -18.98 4.43
C VAL A 74 -14.08 -17.72 4.70
N VAL A 75 -14.76 -16.59 4.84
CA VAL A 75 -14.14 -15.28 5.02
C VAL A 75 -13.83 -15.04 6.49
N LEU A 76 -12.63 -14.59 6.80
CA LEU A 76 -12.16 -14.40 8.18
C LEU A 76 -12.24 -12.95 8.66
N ARG A 77 -12.39 -11.99 7.73
CA ARG A 77 -12.56 -10.56 8.04
C ARG A 77 -13.38 -9.87 6.96
N ASN A 78 -14.06 -8.78 7.34
CA ASN A 78 -14.83 -7.95 6.39
C ASN A 78 -13.96 -6.99 5.58
N ASN A 79 -12.78 -6.63 6.11
CA ASN A 79 -11.85 -5.75 5.41
C ASN A 79 -10.83 -6.56 4.59
N ALA A 80 -10.36 -5.97 3.51
CA ALA A 80 -9.37 -6.56 2.61
C ALA A 80 -7.95 -6.00 2.83
N ASN A 81 -7.62 -5.62 4.06
CA ASN A 81 -6.32 -5.06 4.39
C ASN A 81 -5.22 -6.13 4.32
N LEU A 82 -4.13 -5.82 3.61
CA LEU A 82 -2.99 -6.72 3.51
C LEU A 82 -2.35 -6.98 4.89
N SER A 83 -2.36 -5.99 5.78
CA SER A 83 -1.81 -6.10 7.14
C SER A 83 -2.54 -7.13 8.04
N THR A 84 -3.72 -7.58 7.63
CA THR A 84 -4.51 -8.59 8.36
C THR A 84 -4.61 -9.92 7.64
N GLY A 85 -3.83 -10.10 6.57
CA GLY A 85 -3.77 -11.35 5.81
C GLY A 85 -4.57 -11.36 4.51
N GLY A 86 -5.14 -10.21 4.10
CA GLY A 86 -5.75 -10.04 2.78
C GLY A 86 -4.74 -10.18 1.64
N THR A 87 -5.23 -10.31 0.43
CA THR A 87 -4.41 -10.42 -0.78
C THR A 87 -4.72 -9.29 -1.76
N ALA A 88 -3.75 -9.00 -2.63
CA ALA A 88 -3.91 -8.05 -3.71
C ALA A 88 -3.62 -8.74 -5.06
N THR A 89 -4.48 -8.51 -6.02
CA THR A 89 -4.31 -8.96 -7.40
C THR A 89 -4.13 -7.75 -8.30
N ASP A 90 -3.05 -7.70 -9.09
CA ASP A 90 -2.91 -6.66 -10.10
C ASP A 90 -4.03 -6.78 -11.15
N VAL A 91 -4.74 -5.69 -11.36
CA VAL A 91 -5.82 -5.57 -12.34
C VAL A 91 -5.67 -4.32 -13.20
N THR A 92 -4.47 -3.76 -13.25
CA THR A 92 -4.20 -2.47 -13.90
C THR A 92 -4.62 -2.46 -15.36
N ASP A 93 -4.33 -3.54 -16.09
CA ASP A 93 -4.62 -3.64 -17.52
C ASP A 93 -6.11 -3.90 -17.82
N ASP A 94 -6.89 -4.24 -16.78
CA ASP A 94 -8.30 -4.62 -16.89
C ASP A 94 -9.26 -3.49 -16.49
N VAL A 95 -8.75 -2.35 -16.01
CA VAL A 95 -9.57 -1.24 -15.52
C VAL A 95 -10.28 -0.54 -16.67
N HIS A 96 -11.62 -0.41 -16.56
CA HIS A 96 -12.41 0.33 -17.52
C HIS A 96 -11.96 1.79 -17.61
N PRO A 97 -11.83 2.38 -18.82
CA PRO A 97 -11.34 3.76 -18.97
C PRO A 97 -12.12 4.81 -18.17
N GLU A 98 -13.44 4.70 -18.07
CA GLU A 98 -14.25 5.63 -17.28
C GLU A 98 -14.03 5.48 -15.77
N LEU A 99 -13.79 4.24 -15.28
CA LEU A 99 -13.40 4.04 -13.89
C LEU A 99 -12.04 4.67 -13.61
N ALA A 100 -11.08 4.51 -14.52
CA ALA A 100 -9.77 5.18 -14.41
C ALA A 100 -9.93 6.70 -14.42
N ALA A 101 -10.75 7.25 -15.30
CA ALA A 101 -11.03 8.68 -15.38
C ALA A 101 -11.69 9.22 -14.08
N ALA A 102 -12.64 8.48 -13.51
CA ALA A 102 -13.26 8.83 -12.23
C ALA A 102 -12.24 8.89 -11.09
N ALA A 103 -11.34 7.91 -11.01
CA ALA A 103 -10.27 7.89 -10.00
C ALA A 103 -9.29 9.07 -10.17
N ILE A 104 -8.91 9.40 -11.41
CA ILE A 104 -8.07 10.56 -11.71
C ILE A 104 -8.76 11.86 -11.31
N ALA A 105 -10.05 12.03 -11.68
CA ALA A 105 -10.83 13.20 -11.31
C ALA A 105 -10.93 13.38 -9.79
N ALA A 106 -11.09 12.29 -9.03
CA ALA A 106 -11.10 12.33 -7.57
C ALA A 106 -9.77 12.86 -6.99
N ALA A 107 -8.64 12.37 -7.49
CA ALA A 107 -7.32 12.85 -7.07
C ALA A 107 -7.13 14.34 -7.38
N GLN A 108 -7.54 14.77 -8.58
CA GLN A 108 -7.46 16.17 -9.02
C GLN A 108 -8.36 17.09 -8.20
N THR A 109 -9.60 16.64 -7.87
CA THR A 109 -10.54 17.42 -7.05
C THR A 109 -9.98 17.69 -5.65
N VAL A 110 -9.26 16.73 -5.08
CA VAL A 110 -8.59 16.90 -3.77
C VAL A 110 -7.27 17.68 -3.91
N GLY A 111 -6.72 17.79 -5.12
CA GLY A 111 -5.45 18.50 -5.39
C GLY A 111 -4.21 17.67 -5.06
N LEU A 112 -4.27 16.35 -5.24
CA LEU A 112 -3.15 15.44 -4.96
C LEU A 112 -2.45 15.02 -6.25
N ASP A 113 -1.13 15.16 -6.28
CA ASP A 113 -0.28 14.65 -7.37
C ASP A 113 -0.12 13.13 -7.31
N ILE A 114 -0.02 12.59 -6.09
CA ILE A 114 0.06 11.17 -5.81
C ILE A 114 -1.09 10.83 -4.86
N ALA A 115 -1.96 9.92 -5.28
CA ALA A 115 -3.10 9.50 -4.48
C ALA A 115 -3.39 8.01 -4.63
N GLY A 116 -3.89 7.40 -3.57
CA GLY A 116 -4.56 6.10 -3.60
C GLY A 116 -6.07 6.29 -3.54
N ILE A 117 -6.77 5.74 -4.51
CA ILE A 117 -8.23 5.84 -4.60
C ILE A 117 -8.85 4.50 -4.26
N ASP A 118 -9.57 4.45 -3.15
CA ASP A 118 -10.30 3.25 -2.75
C ASP A 118 -11.68 3.25 -3.40
N VAL A 119 -11.92 2.22 -4.21
CA VAL A 119 -13.14 2.04 -4.98
C VAL A 119 -13.85 0.76 -4.55
N VAL A 120 -15.17 0.83 -4.41
CA VAL A 120 -16.05 -0.34 -4.22
C VAL A 120 -16.91 -0.49 -5.47
N CYS A 121 -16.81 -1.65 -6.10
CA CYS A 121 -17.56 -1.99 -7.31
C CYS A 121 -17.68 -3.51 -7.47
N ASP A 122 -18.65 -3.95 -8.26
CA ASP A 122 -18.82 -5.39 -8.56
C ASP A 122 -17.74 -5.89 -9.51
N THR A 123 -17.30 -5.05 -10.44
CA THR A 123 -16.25 -5.39 -11.41
C THR A 123 -15.46 -4.14 -11.84
N MET A 124 -14.17 -4.33 -12.17
CA MET A 124 -13.34 -3.27 -12.74
C MET A 124 -13.60 -3.04 -14.24
N HIS A 125 -14.39 -3.87 -14.91
CA HIS A 125 -14.61 -3.84 -16.35
C HIS A 125 -15.77 -2.94 -16.79
N LYS A 126 -16.44 -2.23 -15.88
CA LYS A 126 -17.58 -1.36 -16.15
C LYS A 126 -17.42 -0.01 -15.45
N PRO A 127 -18.08 1.04 -15.95
CA PRO A 127 -18.21 2.31 -15.23
C PRO A 127 -18.84 2.12 -13.84
N LEU A 128 -18.49 2.98 -12.89
CA LEU A 128 -19.05 2.91 -11.53
C LEU A 128 -20.57 3.13 -11.50
N GLU A 129 -21.07 4.03 -12.34
CA GLU A 129 -22.48 4.38 -12.42
C GLU A 129 -23.35 3.19 -12.86
N ASP A 130 -22.84 2.36 -13.78
CA ASP A 130 -23.57 1.20 -14.33
C ASP A 130 -23.74 0.04 -13.33
N GLN A 131 -23.03 0.08 -12.20
CA GLN A 131 -22.99 -1.02 -11.22
C GLN A 131 -23.26 -0.55 -9.79
N GLY A 132 -23.65 0.70 -9.59
CA GLY A 132 -23.86 1.26 -8.24
C GLY A 132 -22.58 1.31 -7.41
N GLY A 133 -21.43 1.32 -8.06
CA GLY A 133 -20.12 1.44 -7.43
C GLY A 133 -19.82 2.87 -6.98
N GLY A 134 -18.77 3.05 -6.20
CA GLY A 134 -18.39 4.37 -5.72
C GLY A 134 -16.96 4.47 -5.24
N ILE A 135 -16.46 5.70 -5.22
CA ILE A 135 -15.21 6.06 -4.56
C ILE A 135 -15.48 6.26 -3.07
N VAL A 136 -14.75 5.55 -2.24
CA VAL A 136 -14.93 5.53 -0.78
C VAL A 136 -13.94 6.46 -0.09
N GLU A 137 -12.69 6.49 -0.58
CA GLU A 137 -11.61 7.21 0.06
C GLU A 137 -10.56 7.67 -0.95
N VAL A 138 -9.96 8.85 -0.69
CA VAL A 138 -8.81 9.39 -1.41
C VAL A 138 -7.66 9.57 -0.44
N ASN A 139 -6.62 8.77 -0.59
CA ASN A 139 -5.48 8.70 0.31
C ASN A 139 -4.28 9.49 -0.22
N ALA A 140 -3.78 10.46 0.55
CA ALA A 140 -2.61 11.26 0.18
C ALA A 140 -1.26 10.51 0.30
N ALA A 141 -1.22 9.42 1.06
CA ALA A 141 -0.02 8.60 1.23
C ALA A 141 -0.34 7.12 0.97
N PRO A 142 -0.55 6.72 -0.30
CA PRO A 142 -0.96 5.37 -0.63
C PRO A 142 0.13 4.34 -0.32
N GLY A 143 -0.30 3.17 0.12
CA GLY A 143 0.59 2.03 0.27
C GLY A 143 1.02 1.49 -1.10
N LEU A 144 2.31 1.51 -1.41
CA LEU A 144 2.82 1.09 -2.72
C LEU A 144 3.06 -0.41 -2.83
N ARG A 145 3.21 -1.12 -1.70
CA ARG A 145 3.60 -2.53 -1.64
C ARG A 145 2.70 -3.44 -2.49
N MET A 146 1.38 -3.24 -2.43
CA MET A 146 0.43 -4.07 -3.17
C MET A 146 0.55 -3.96 -4.69
N HIS A 147 1.16 -2.89 -5.17
CA HIS A 147 1.41 -2.65 -6.58
C HIS A 147 2.81 -3.09 -7.00
N LEU A 148 3.82 -2.92 -6.13
CA LEU A 148 5.20 -3.35 -6.39
C LEU A 148 5.32 -4.87 -6.39
N ASP A 149 4.69 -5.53 -5.40
CA ASP A 149 4.74 -6.97 -5.20
C ASP A 149 3.35 -7.52 -4.84
N PRO A 150 2.42 -7.58 -5.82
CA PRO A 150 1.08 -8.10 -5.59
C PRO A 150 1.10 -9.59 -5.25
N SER A 151 0.06 -10.07 -4.57
CA SER A 151 -0.10 -11.50 -4.28
C SER A 151 -0.23 -12.33 -5.56
N PHE A 152 -0.89 -11.74 -6.57
CA PHE A 152 -1.14 -12.32 -7.90
C PHE A 152 -1.04 -11.25 -8.97
N GLY A 153 -0.57 -11.64 -10.17
CA GLY A 153 -0.42 -10.75 -11.32
C GLY A 153 0.97 -10.12 -11.40
N LYS A 154 1.09 -8.95 -12.04
CA LYS A 154 2.37 -8.30 -12.33
C LYS A 154 2.68 -7.24 -11.29
N GLY A 155 3.94 -7.18 -10.84
CA GLY A 155 4.44 -6.00 -10.14
C GLY A 155 4.48 -4.79 -11.08
N ARG A 156 4.07 -3.62 -10.56
CA ARG A 156 4.09 -2.35 -11.28
C ARG A 156 5.13 -1.43 -10.65
N ASP A 157 5.98 -0.85 -11.46
CA ASP A 157 7.03 0.07 -10.97
C ASP A 157 6.43 1.46 -10.69
N VAL A 158 5.57 1.50 -9.67
CA VAL A 158 4.92 2.74 -9.21
C VAL A 158 5.94 3.73 -8.65
N GLY A 159 7.06 3.22 -8.10
CA GLY A 159 8.14 4.06 -7.61
C GLY A 159 8.80 4.85 -8.74
N LYS A 160 9.08 4.20 -9.86
CA LYS A 160 9.61 4.87 -11.04
C LYS A 160 8.66 5.96 -11.56
N ALA A 161 7.36 5.65 -11.64
CA ALA A 161 6.37 6.63 -12.09
C ALA A 161 6.31 7.88 -11.19
N ILE A 162 6.47 7.72 -9.87
CA ILE A 162 6.57 8.84 -8.92
C ILE A 162 7.84 9.65 -9.16
N VAL A 163 8.98 8.97 -9.31
CA VAL A 163 10.27 9.64 -9.53
C VAL A 163 10.27 10.39 -10.86
N ASP A 164 9.78 9.78 -11.94
CA ASP A 164 9.70 10.41 -13.27
C ASP A 164 8.78 11.66 -13.25
N MET A 165 7.70 11.62 -12.44
CA MET A 165 6.83 12.79 -12.28
C MET A 165 7.53 13.92 -11.50
N MET A 166 8.30 13.58 -10.46
CA MET A 166 9.01 14.56 -9.62
C MET A 166 10.22 15.15 -10.33
N PHE A 167 10.86 14.38 -11.20
CA PHE A 167 12.07 14.75 -11.91
C PHE A 167 11.91 14.40 -13.40
N PRO A 168 11.24 15.27 -14.19
CA PRO A 168 11.05 15.05 -15.61
C PRO A 168 12.39 14.89 -16.36
N ASP A 169 12.35 14.30 -17.54
CA ASP A 169 13.53 14.08 -18.37
C ASP A 169 14.37 15.35 -18.55
N GLY A 170 15.66 15.22 -18.24
CA GLY A 170 16.62 16.35 -18.29
C GLY A 170 16.80 17.07 -16.94
N GLU A 171 15.96 16.82 -15.94
CA GLU A 171 16.16 17.36 -14.61
C GLU A 171 17.27 16.62 -13.85
N ASN A 172 18.19 17.38 -13.29
CA ASN A 172 19.24 16.82 -12.44
C ASN A 172 18.81 16.89 -10.98
N ALA A 173 18.28 15.77 -10.47
CA ALA A 173 17.87 15.64 -9.08
C ALA A 173 19.04 15.55 -8.08
N ARG A 174 20.29 15.64 -8.54
CA ARG A 174 21.45 15.52 -7.68
C ARG A 174 21.71 16.84 -6.94
N ILE A 175 21.84 16.72 -5.63
CA ILE A 175 22.29 17.80 -4.75
C ILE A 175 23.59 17.37 -4.06
N PRO A 176 24.52 18.30 -3.75
CA PRO A 176 25.63 18.00 -2.87
C PRO A 176 25.15 17.56 -1.50
N ILE A 177 25.68 16.43 -1.01
CA ILE A 177 25.32 15.89 0.29
C ILE A 177 26.59 15.84 1.16
N ILE A 178 26.52 16.42 2.35
CA ILE A 178 27.58 16.36 3.35
C ILE A 178 27.07 15.57 4.55
N ALA A 179 27.68 14.41 4.83
CA ALA A 179 27.37 13.60 6.00
C ALA A 179 28.39 13.87 7.12
N ILE A 180 27.89 14.13 8.32
CA ILE A 180 28.71 14.44 9.49
C ILE A 180 28.52 13.32 10.52
N THR A 181 29.59 12.64 10.87
CA THR A 181 29.62 11.58 11.86
C THR A 181 30.59 11.93 12.99
N GLY A 182 30.46 11.26 14.11
CA GLY A 182 31.33 11.46 15.29
C GLY A 182 30.58 11.30 16.59
N THR A 183 31.32 11.21 17.69
CA THR A 183 30.76 11.07 19.04
C THR A 183 30.15 12.37 19.53
N ASN A 184 30.85 13.50 19.32
CA ASN A 184 30.45 14.83 19.78
C ASN A 184 30.52 15.85 18.64
N GLY A 185 29.83 16.99 18.80
CA GLY A 185 29.92 18.15 17.92
C GLY A 185 29.20 18.03 16.58
N LYS A 186 28.52 16.93 16.28
CA LYS A 186 27.82 16.72 15.01
C LYS A 186 26.85 17.86 14.65
N THR A 187 25.92 18.16 15.54
CA THR A 187 24.90 19.22 15.34
C THR A 187 25.56 20.60 15.19
N THR A 188 26.57 20.91 16.00
CA THR A 188 27.31 22.17 15.89
C THR A 188 28.00 22.30 14.54
N THR A 189 28.70 21.25 14.13
CA THR A 189 29.41 21.22 12.83
C THR A 189 28.44 21.33 11.67
N SER A 190 27.31 20.60 11.71
CA SER A 190 26.25 20.71 10.68
C SER A 190 25.72 22.14 10.55
N ARG A 191 25.43 22.77 11.69
CA ARG A 191 24.96 24.17 11.70
C ARG A 191 25.98 25.17 11.17
N LEU A 192 27.24 24.99 11.52
CA LEU A 192 28.33 25.86 11.02
C LEU A 192 28.50 25.71 9.50
N ILE A 193 28.53 24.47 9.00
CA ILE A 193 28.59 24.21 7.56
C ILE A 193 27.38 24.80 6.83
N GLY A 194 26.17 24.58 7.38
CA GLY A 194 24.95 25.17 6.84
C GLY A 194 25.05 26.68 6.72
N ARG A 195 25.51 27.36 7.79
CA ARG A 195 25.72 28.82 7.79
C ARG A 195 26.73 29.31 6.76
N ILE A 196 27.81 28.53 6.53
CA ILE A 196 28.82 28.89 5.51
C ILE A 196 28.18 28.84 4.12
N PHE A 197 27.39 27.82 3.81
CA PHE A 197 26.70 27.72 2.52
C PHE A 197 25.61 28.78 2.35
N GLU A 198 24.81 29.04 3.40
CA GLU A 198 23.81 30.12 3.39
C GLU A 198 24.44 31.50 3.17
N ALA A 199 25.61 31.76 3.77
CA ALA A 199 26.36 33.01 3.59
C ALA A 199 26.93 33.18 2.14
N ASN A 200 26.93 32.12 1.33
CA ASN A 200 27.26 32.14 -0.08
C ASN A 200 26.02 31.98 -0.97
N ASP A 201 24.86 32.39 -0.50
CA ASP A 201 23.58 32.39 -1.22
C ASP A 201 23.13 31.00 -1.71
N LEU A 202 23.63 29.93 -1.07
CA LEU A 202 23.21 28.56 -1.41
C LEU A 202 22.03 28.14 -0.55
N ARG A 203 21.08 27.44 -1.16
CA ARG A 203 19.93 26.88 -0.45
C ARG A 203 20.35 25.62 0.31
N VAL A 204 20.16 25.63 1.64
CA VAL A 204 20.60 24.53 2.52
C VAL A 204 19.43 23.82 3.15
N GLY A 205 19.41 22.47 3.02
CA GLY A 205 18.62 21.58 3.86
C GLY A 205 19.54 20.89 4.86
N MET A 206 19.11 20.79 6.12
CA MET A 206 19.87 20.14 7.20
C MET A 206 18.95 19.21 7.99
N THR A 207 19.43 18.01 8.30
CA THR A 207 18.78 17.11 9.26
C THR A 207 19.69 16.88 10.47
N SER A 208 19.13 16.90 11.66
CA SER A 208 19.83 16.62 12.91
C SER A 208 18.91 15.95 13.93
N THR A 209 19.42 15.64 15.12
CA THR A 209 18.57 15.14 16.23
C THR A 209 17.50 16.14 16.65
N ASP A 210 17.70 17.43 16.37
CA ASP A 210 16.77 18.49 16.75
C ASP A 210 15.62 18.66 15.73
N GLY A 211 15.79 18.14 14.50
CA GLY A 211 14.77 18.26 13.45
C GLY A 211 15.34 18.38 12.05
N ILE A 212 14.44 18.74 11.12
CA ILE A 212 14.72 18.99 9.70
C ILE A 212 14.56 20.50 9.47
N TYR A 213 15.54 21.12 8.88
CA TYR A 213 15.58 22.56 8.63
C TYR A 213 15.81 22.82 7.14
N VAL A 214 15.09 23.79 6.58
CA VAL A 214 15.33 24.31 5.22
C VAL A 214 15.53 25.82 5.35
N GLN A 215 16.71 26.32 4.95
CA GLN A 215 17.09 27.72 5.11
C GLN A 215 16.94 28.25 6.55
N GLY A 216 17.33 27.43 7.53
CA GLY A 216 17.33 27.79 8.94
C GLY A 216 15.95 27.81 9.62
N LYS A 217 14.89 27.38 8.93
CA LYS A 217 13.49 27.30 9.45
C LYS A 217 13.03 25.87 9.57
#